data_c5e6556d169464b77f5550b384acc673
#
_entry.id   c5e6556d169464b77f5550b384acc673
#
_cell.length_a   1.000
_cell.length_b   1.000
_cell.length_c   1.000
_cell.angle_alpha   90.00
_cell.angle_beta   90.00
_cell.angle_gamma   90.00
#
_symmetry.space_group_name_H-M   'P 1'
#
loop_
_entity.id
_entity.type
_entity.pdbx_description
1 polymer ?
#
loop_
_entity_poly.entity_id
_entity_poly.type
_entity_poly.pdbx_seq_one_letter_code
_entity_poly.pdbx_strand_id
1 'polypeptide(L)'
;TEFLRPGLMGHESYYSFQGRYAVLQRRSMGAKSFQQIVGYKNLDELTDKIDTFSYRVLKKECLDLPEKVYTARYVTLTDEQFRMYSLLQQQAMLLFEDGEIVSAPAVITQMLRIQQVLSGHLKTDDGEMKYFPSRRMDALKEILEEHNGKVIIWSRFRYDILQITQMLNKEFGEGSAAAYYGDTTDDERQSIVQQFQSPGSGLRFFVGNPATAGYGLTLTEADLVIYYANDFNLETRIQSEDRAHRIGQKNNVTYIDLISEGTIDEKIVEALRNKIDIGARVLGEEAREWLTLTPRR
;
A
#
# COMPACT_ATOMS: atom_id res chain seq x y z
N THR A 1 0.35 -6.87 -26.16
CA THR A 1 -0.24 -6.78 -27.54
C THR A 1 0.70 -7.31 -28.60
N GLU A 2 1.92 -6.83 -28.67
CA GLU A 2 2.94 -7.31 -29.61
C GLU A 2 3.27 -8.81 -29.41
N PHE A 3 3.14 -9.32 -28.20
CA PHE A 3 3.29 -10.74 -27.89
C PHE A 3 2.15 -11.59 -28.52
N LEU A 4 0.93 -11.08 -28.50
CA LEU A 4 -0.24 -11.80 -29.03
C LEU A 4 -0.35 -11.69 -30.56
N ARG A 5 -0.02 -10.52 -31.10
CA ARG A 5 -0.05 -10.23 -32.52
C ARG A 5 0.99 -9.17 -32.87
N PRO A 6 2.17 -9.56 -33.38
CA PRO A 6 3.22 -8.65 -33.80
C PRO A 6 2.73 -7.63 -34.83
N GLY A 7 3.18 -6.39 -34.72
CA GLY A 7 2.82 -5.32 -35.64
C GLY A 7 1.46 -4.65 -35.41
N LEU A 8 0.67 -5.11 -34.42
CA LEU A 8 -0.67 -4.55 -34.14
C LEU A 8 -0.62 -3.07 -33.77
N MET A 9 0.42 -2.64 -33.05
CA MET A 9 0.63 -1.27 -32.64
C MET A 9 1.27 -0.40 -33.75
N GLY A 10 1.70 -1.01 -34.86
CA GLY A 10 2.34 -0.30 -35.98
C GLY A 10 3.76 0.19 -35.68
N HIS A 11 4.45 -0.44 -34.74
CA HIS A 11 5.84 -0.16 -34.40
C HIS A 11 6.73 -1.38 -34.61
N GLU A 12 7.89 -1.19 -35.26
CA GLU A 12 8.84 -2.27 -35.54
C GLU A 12 9.68 -2.66 -34.33
N SER A 13 9.77 -1.78 -33.31
CA SER A 13 10.57 -2.01 -32.12
C SER A 13 10.00 -1.29 -30.91
N TYR A 14 10.38 -1.76 -29.71
CA TYR A 14 10.08 -1.08 -28.46
C TYR A 14 10.57 0.38 -28.44
N TYR A 15 11.74 0.64 -29.02
CA TYR A 15 12.30 1.99 -29.06
C TYR A 15 11.49 2.94 -29.93
N SER A 16 10.96 2.44 -31.06
CA SER A 16 10.04 3.20 -31.91
C SER A 16 8.74 3.53 -31.18
N PHE A 17 8.16 2.55 -30.48
CA PHE A 17 6.99 2.72 -29.63
C PHE A 17 7.27 3.73 -28.51
N GLN A 18 8.37 3.56 -27.77
CA GLN A 18 8.76 4.46 -26.70
C GLN A 18 8.97 5.90 -27.20
N GLY A 19 9.65 6.08 -28.33
CA GLY A 19 9.86 7.40 -28.94
C GLY A 19 8.56 8.12 -29.33
N ARG A 20 7.50 7.35 -29.72
CA ARG A 20 6.20 7.91 -30.06
C ARG A 20 5.39 8.35 -28.85
N TYR A 21 5.39 7.54 -27.76
CA TYR A 21 4.46 7.70 -26.65
C TYR A 21 5.09 8.14 -25.33
N ALA A 22 6.43 8.08 -25.19
CA ALA A 22 7.12 8.55 -24.00
C ALA A 22 7.84 9.89 -24.24
N VAL A 23 7.90 10.70 -23.18
CA VAL A 23 8.77 11.87 -23.10
C VAL A 23 10.03 11.44 -22.37
N LEU A 24 11.15 11.44 -23.08
CA LEU A 24 12.43 10.99 -22.56
C LEU A 24 13.30 12.17 -22.16
N GLN A 25 13.88 12.13 -20.99
CA GLN A 25 14.87 13.08 -20.53
C GLN A 25 16.20 12.37 -20.31
N ARG A 26 17.27 12.93 -20.88
CA ARG A 26 18.63 12.41 -20.66
C ARG A 26 19.10 12.83 -19.28
N ARG A 27 19.46 11.85 -18.45
CA ARG A 27 20.09 12.09 -17.16
C ARG A 27 21.48 11.49 -17.12
N SER A 28 22.39 12.15 -16.40
CA SER A 28 23.76 11.69 -16.21
C SER A 28 23.95 11.29 -14.75
N MET A 29 24.62 10.18 -14.53
CA MET A 29 24.98 9.67 -13.22
C MET A 29 26.47 9.33 -13.24
N GLY A 30 27.30 10.29 -12.84
CA GLY A 30 28.73 10.25 -13.03
C GLY A 30 29.10 10.21 -14.53
N ALA A 31 29.94 9.28 -14.94
CA ALA A 31 30.36 9.09 -16.34
C ALA A 31 29.30 8.41 -17.23
N LYS A 32 28.22 7.91 -16.68
CA LYS A 32 27.16 7.22 -17.43
C LYS A 32 25.94 8.10 -17.64
N SER A 33 25.43 8.16 -18.87
CA SER A 33 24.16 8.81 -19.18
C SER A 33 23.11 7.78 -19.58
N PHE A 34 21.88 7.98 -19.14
CA PHE A 34 20.73 7.15 -19.47
C PHE A 34 19.49 8.01 -19.79
N GLN A 35 18.54 7.43 -20.50
CA GLN A 35 17.26 8.06 -20.77
C GLN A 35 16.24 7.63 -19.72
N GLN A 36 15.58 8.59 -19.10
CA GLN A 36 14.48 8.38 -18.16
C GLN A 36 13.17 8.83 -18.79
N ILE A 37 12.12 8.01 -18.64
CA ILE A 37 10.76 8.42 -18.98
C ILE A 37 10.29 9.41 -17.91
N VAL A 38 10.00 10.64 -18.32
CA VAL A 38 9.51 11.72 -17.44
C VAL A 38 8.04 12.08 -17.70
N GLY A 39 7.44 11.45 -18.70
CA GLY A 39 6.03 11.68 -19.04
C GLY A 39 5.62 10.87 -20.27
N TYR A 40 4.37 11.05 -20.65
CA TYR A 40 3.79 10.38 -21.83
C TYR A 40 3.14 11.43 -22.74
N LYS A 41 3.07 11.11 -24.03
CA LYS A 41 2.49 11.96 -25.08
C LYS A 41 1.70 11.09 -26.05
N ASN A 42 0.85 11.74 -26.87
CA ASN A 42 0.02 11.06 -27.89
C ASN A 42 -0.84 9.93 -27.32
N LEU A 43 -1.34 10.08 -26.06
CA LEU A 43 -2.11 9.04 -25.40
C LEU A 43 -3.46 8.78 -26.08
N ASP A 44 -4.07 9.82 -26.68
CA ASP A 44 -5.33 9.66 -27.41
C ASP A 44 -5.14 8.73 -28.62
N GLU A 45 -4.09 8.96 -29.42
CA GLU A 45 -3.73 8.08 -30.54
C GLU A 45 -3.48 6.62 -30.06
N LEU A 46 -2.80 6.47 -28.92
CA LEU A 46 -2.54 5.17 -28.34
C LEU A 46 -3.84 4.47 -27.92
N THR A 47 -4.75 5.23 -27.30
CA THR A 47 -6.06 4.74 -26.88
C THR A 47 -6.90 4.33 -28.09
N ASP A 48 -6.99 5.17 -29.10
CA ASP A 48 -7.72 4.86 -30.34
C ASP A 48 -7.22 3.57 -31.00
N LYS A 49 -5.90 3.38 -31.04
CA LYS A 49 -5.32 2.14 -31.57
C LYS A 49 -5.68 0.92 -30.70
N ILE A 50 -5.59 1.05 -29.37
CA ILE A 50 -5.92 -0.02 -28.44
C ILE A 50 -7.39 -0.40 -28.54
N ASP A 51 -8.28 0.55 -28.66
CA ASP A 51 -9.73 0.34 -28.73
C ASP A 51 -10.17 -0.46 -29.97
N THR A 52 -9.34 -0.48 -31.02
CA THR A 52 -9.63 -1.32 -32.22
C THR A 52 -9.60 -2.82 -31.96
N PHE A 53 -8.92 -3.28 -30.90
CA PHE A 53 -8.71 -4.70 -30.59
C PHE A 53 -8.87 -5.06 -29.11
N SER A 54 -9.23 -4.10 -28.29
CA SER A 54 -9.50 -4.30 -26.88
C SER A 54 -10.94 -3.91 -26.54
N TYR A 55 -11.47 -4.59 -25.54
CA TYR A 55 -12.76 -4.23 -24.97
C TYR A 55 -12.54 -3.91 -23.48
N ARG A 56 -12.85 -2.69 -23.08
CA ARG A 56 -12.72 -2.23 -21.70
C ARG A 56 -14.08 -2.09 -21.06
N VAL A 57 -14.26 -2.77 -19.94
CA VAL A 57 -15.47 -2.69 -19.11
C VAL A 57 -15.09 -2.19 -17.74
N LEU A 58 -15.74 -1.15 -17.27
CA LEU A 58 -15.56 -0.65 -15.91
C LEU A 58 -16.53 -1.36 -14.97
N LYS A 59 -16.05 -1.71 -13.76
CA LYS A 59 -16.88 -2.34 -12.72
C LYS A 59 -18.21 -1.62 -12.48
N LYS A 60 -18.17 -0.27 -12.42
CA LYS A 60 -19.35 0.58 -12.20
C LYS A 60 -20.38 0.53 -13.33
N GLU A 61 -20.02 0.01 -14.51
CA GLU A 61 -20.90 -0.07 -15.68
C GLU A 61 -21.59 -1.45 -15.77
N CYS A 62 -21.02 -2.46 -15.13
CA CYS A 62 -21.43 -3.85 -15.29
C CYS A 62 -21.82 -4.54 -14.00
N LEU A 63 -21.50 -3.95 -12.84
CA LEU A 63 -21.77 -4.54 -11.55
C LEU A 63 -22.52 -3.55 -10.67
N ASP A 64 -23.65 -4.01 -10.14
CA ASP A 64 -24.36 -3.32 -9.06
C ASP A 64 -23.70 -3.74 -7.73
N LEU A 65 -22.66 -3.01 -7.34
CA LEU A 65 -21.93 -3.24 -6.09
C LEU A 65 -22.29 -2.15 -5.08
N PRO A 66 -22.36 -2.49 -3.79
CA PRO A 66 -22.53 -1.52 -2.73
C PRO A 66 -21.44 -0.44 -2.74
N GLU A 67 -21.67 0.67 -2.06
CA GLU A 67 -20.72 1.79 -2.04
C GLU A 67 -19.45 1.47 -1.25
N LYS A 68 -18.33 2.08 -1.68
CA LYS A 68 -17.09 2.16 -0.92
C LYS A 68 -17.12 3.43 -0.07
N VAL A 69 -16.99 3.28 1.24
CA VAL A 69 -16.90 4.41 2.17
C VAL A 69 -15.46 4.52 2.66
N TYR A 70 -14.85 5.71 2.51
CA TYR A 70 -13.48 5.95 2.94
C TYR A 70 -13.45 6.91 4.12
N THR A 71 -12.72 6.52 5.17
CA THR A 71 -12.49 7.36 6.35
C THR A 71 -11.04 7.22 6.83
N ALA A 72 -10.67 7.99 7.85
CA ALA A 72 -9.36 7.93 8.48
C ALA A 72 -9.49 8.01 9.99
N ARG A 73 -8.65 7.27 10.69
CA ARG A 73 -8.45 7.39 12.14
C ARG A 73 -7.06 7.97 12.39
N TYR A 74 -7.00 9.15 12.93
CA TYR A 74 -5.75 9.83 13.25
C TYR A 74 -5.26 9.41 14.63
N VAL A 75 -3.96 9.18 14.75
CA VAL A 75 -3.28 8.86 16.00
C VAL A 75 -2.06 9.75 16.18
N THR A 76 -1.81 10.18 17.42
CA THR A 76 -0.62 10.95 17.76
C THR A 76 0.54 10.03 18.12
N LEU A 77 1.77 10.49 17.94
CA LEU A 77 2.96 9.73 18.30
C LEU A 77 3.18 9.71 19.81
N THR A 78 3.79 8.65 20.32
CA THR A 78 4.41 8.65 21.64
C THR A 78 5.71 9.47 21.61
N ASP A 79 6.19 9.91 22.78
CA ASP A 79 7.44 10.68 22.86
C ASP A 79 8.64 9.91 22.31
N GLU A 80 8.64 8.61 22.46
CA GLU A 80 9.70 7.75 21.95
C GLU A 80 9.65 7.62 20.43
N GLN A 81 8.46 7.40 19.87
CA GLN A 81 8.25 7.41 18.42
C GLN A 81 8.61 8.76 17.81
N PHE A 82 8.20 9.87 18.46
CA PHE A 82 8.51 11.22 17.99
C PHE A 82 10.03 11.47 17.89
N ARG A 83 10.80 11.10 18.94
CA ARG A 83 12.26 11.24 18.94
C ARG A 83 12.90 10.43 17.81
N MET A 84 12.48 9.18 17.64
CA MET A 84 13.04 8.31 16.61
C MET A 84 12.64 8.77 15.20
N TYR A 85 11.37 9.18 15.01
CA TYR A 85 10.90 9.76 13.77
C TYR A 85 11.73 10.98 13.37
N SER A 86 11.91 11.93 14.29
CA SER A 86 12.69 13.15 14.06
C SER A 86 14.15 12.86 13.72
N LEU A 87 14.77 11.86 14.37
CA LEU A 87 16.12 11.43 14.06
C LEU A 87 16.23 10.87 12.63
N LEU A 88 15.35 9.97 12.25
CA LEU A 88 15.34 9.39 10.91
C LEU A 88 15.01 10.42 9.83
N GLN A 89 14.13 11.38 10.15
CA GLN A 89 13.81 12.51 9.28
C GLN A 89 15.04 13.39 9.03
N GLN A 90 15.78 13.74 10.08
CA GLN A 90 17.03 14.50 9.94
C GLN A 90 18.08 13.76 9.11
N GLN A 91 18.26 12.45 9.36
CA GLN A 91 19.15 11.62 8.55
C GLN A 91 18.74 11.57 7.08
N ALA A 92 17.45 11.47 6.81
CA ALA A 92 16.94 11.50 5.43
C ALA A 92 17.19 12.86 4.77
N MET A 93 17.03 13.97 5.51
CA MET A 93 17.26 15.32 4.97
C MET A 93 18.73 15.57 4.62
N LEU A 94 19.68 15.06 5.42
CA LEU A 94 21.11 15.15 5.12
C LEU A 94 21.47 14.52 3.78
N LEU A 95 20.78 13.44 3.39
CA LEU A 95 20.99 12.83 2.07
C LEU A 95 20.69 13.79 0.90
N PHE A 96 19.83 14.79 1.10
CA PHE A 96 19.48 15.77 0.07
C PHE A 96 20.39 17.03 0.08
N GLU A 97 21.13 17.27 1.17
CA GLU A 97 21.98 18.48 1.32
C GLU A 97 23.33 18.35 0.63
N ASP A 98 23.88 17.15 0.51
CA ASP A 98 25.20 16.89 -0.06
C ASP A 98 25.30 17.13 -1.58
N GLY A 99 24.22 17.60 -2.22
CA GLY A 99 24.21 17.93 -3.67
C GLY A 99 24.42 16.73 -4.59
N GLU A 100 24.60 15.54 -4.04
CA GLU A 100 24.60 14.30 -4.80
C GLU A 100 23.16 13.90 -5.15
N ILE A 101 22.99 13.33 -6.34
CA ILE A 101 21.69 12.78 -6.76
C ILE A 101 21.40 11.59 -5.86
N VAL A 102 20.54 11.80 -4.85
CA VAL A 102 20.12 10.72 -3.97
C VAL A 102 19.40 9.66 -4.81
N SER A 103 19.86 8.43 -4.70
CA SER A 103 19.23 7.34 -5.42
C SER A 103 17.83 7.06 -4.85
N ALA A 104 16.85 6.81 -5.72
CA ALA A 104 15.48 6.44 -5.31
C ALA A 104 15.44 5.33 -4.26
N PRO A 105 16.24 4.25 -4.35
CA PRO A 105 16.28 3.21 -3.32
C PRO A 105 16.67 3.73 -1.94
N ALA A 106 17.57 4.71 -1.83
CA ALA A 106 17.96 5.27 -0.54
C ALA A 106 16.80 6.04 0.13
N VAL A 107 16.10 6.87 -0.64
CA VAL A 107 14.92 7.62 -0.15
C VAL A 107 13.82 6.66 0.29
N ILE A 108 13.50 5.67 -0.54
CA ILE A 108 12.48 4.65 -0.22
C ILE A 108 12.85 3.89 1.05
N THR A 109 14.12 3.54 1.23
CA THR A 109 14.60 2.87 2.44
C THR A 109 14.37 3.71 3.69
N GLN A 110 14.66 5.02 3.64
CA GLN A 110 14.41 5.91 4.77
C GLN A 110 12.91 6.06 5.06
N MET A 111 12.08 6.20 4.03
CA MET A 111 10.62 6.24 4.19
C MET A 111 10.08 4.97 4.83
N LEU A 112 10.61 3.80 4.47
CA LEU A 112 10.25 2.52 5.08
C LEU A 112 10.62 2.45 6.55
N ARG A 113 11.81 2.92 6.93
CA ARG A 113 12.24 2.99 8.33
C ARG A 113 11.35 3.92 9.15
N ILE A 114 11.02 5.07 8.60
CA ILE A 114 10.07 6.00 9.23
C ILE A 114 8.71 5.33 9.42
N GLN A 115 8.17 4.64 8.42
CA GLN A 115 6.91 3.89 8.57
C GLN A 115 6.98 2.78 9.62
N GLN A 116 8.11 2.09 9.75
CA GLN A 116 8.30 1.10 10.82
C GLN A 116 8.17 1.75 12.20
N VAL A 117 8.80 2.91 12.42
CA VAL A 117 8.68 3.66 13.68
C VAL A 117 7.22 4.06 13.95
N LEU A 118 6.49 4.52 12.92
CA LEU A 118 5.06 4.85 13.05
C LEU A 118 4.22 3.63 13.44
N SER A 119 4.62 2.43 13.00
CA SER A 119 3.97 1.16 13.38
C SER A 119 4.41 0.62 14.76
N GLY A 120 5.40 1.24 15.41
CA GLY A 120 5.88 0.83 16.74
C GLY A 120 7.06 -0.13 16.74
N HIS A 121 7.78 -0.25 15.64
CA HIS A 121 9.00 -1.08 15.55
C HIS A 121 10.03 -0.46 14.60
N LEU A 122 11.27 -0.90 14.68
CA LEU A 122 12.33 -0.53 13.75
C LEU A 122 13.35 -1.66 13.67
N LYS A 123 13.67 -2.12 12.46
CA LYS A 123 14.79 -3.02 12.24
C LYS A 123 16.06 -2.17 12.06
N THR A 124 17.04 -2.35 12.94
CA THR A 124 18.35 -1.67 12.88
C THR A 124 19.22 -2.23 11.75
N ASP A 125 20.31 -1.54 11.45
CA ASP A 125 21.28 -2.00 10.42
C ASP A 125 21.96 -3.31 10.82
N ASP A 126 22.12 -3.56 12.13
CA ASP A 126 22.67 -4.80 12.69
C ASP A 126 21.65 -5.96 12.66
N GLY A 127 20.44 -5.71 12.16
CA GLY A 127 19.36 -6.69 12.06
C GLY A 127 18.51 -6.86 13.32
N GLU A 128 18.82 -6.16 14.41
CA GLU A 128 18.04 -6.18 15.64
C GLU A 128 16.71 -5.45 15.48
N MET A 129 15.71 -5.89 16.22
CA MET A 129 14.40 -5.25 16.26
C MET A 129 14.26 -4.39 17.52
N LYS A 130 14.02 -3.10 17.34
CA LYS A 130 13.61 -2.18 18.41
C LYS A 130 12.10 -2.01 18.39
N TYR A 131 11.51 -1.90 19.57
CA TYR A 131 10.07 -1.78 19.77
C TYR A 131 9.76 -0.47 20.50
N PHE A 132 8.67 0.16 20.09
CA PHE A 132 8.19 1.42 20.64
C PHE A 132 6.72 1.27 21.04
N PRO A 133 6.29 1.84 22.16
CA PRO A 133 4.87 1.99 22.43
C PRO A 133 4.19 2.72 21.26
N SER A 134 3.04 2.24 20.80
CA SER A 134 2.32 2.85 19.68
C SER A 134 0.84 2.92 19.98
N ARG A 135 0.26 4.12 19.89
CA ARG A 135 -1.19 4.35 20.04
C ARG A 135 -1.99 3.78 18.86
N ARG A 136 -1.33 3.37 17.79
CA ARG A 136 -1.98 2.79 16.62
C ARG A 136 -2.66 1.46 16.95
N MET A 137 -2.04 0.66 17.81
CA MET A 137 -2.64 -0.60 18.27
C MET A 137 -3.89 -0.37 19.13
N ASP A 138 -3.87 0.66 19.99
CA ASP A 138 -5.01 1.03 20.81
C ASP A 138 -6.17 1.53 19.93
N ALA A 139 -5.87 2.40 18.96
CA ALA A 139 -6.87 2.87 18.00
C ALA A 139 -7.48 1.73 17.16
N LEU A 140 -6.66 0.72 16.80
CA LEU A 140 -7.17 -0.48 16.14
C LEU A 140 -8.16 -1.24 17.02
N LYS A 141 -7.83 -1.44 18.30
CA LYS A 141 -8.73 -2.12 19.26
C LYS A 141 -10.07 -1.37 19.40
N GLU A 142 -10.02 -0.06 19.60
CA GLU A 142 -11.23 0.78 19.71
C GLU A 142 -12.15 0.58 18.50
N ILE A 143 -11.62 0.63 17.28
CA ILE A 143 -12.42 0.42 16.07
C ILE A 143 -13.05 -0.98 16.05
N LEU A 144 -12.30 -2.00 16.46
CA LEU A 144 -12.76 -3.39 16.41
C LEU A 144 -13.77 -3.74 17.51
N GLU A 145 -13.77 -3.04 18.63
CA GLU A 145 -14.77 -3.15 19.70
C GLU A 145 -16.14 -2.59 19.26
N GLU A 146 -16.14 -1.55 18.43
CA GLU A 146 -17.36 -0.95 17.89
C GLU A 146 -17.98 -1.73 16.73
N HIS A 147 -17.22 -2.66 16.10
CA HIS A 147 -17.66 -3.39 14.91
C HIS A 147 -17.85 -4.87 15.20
N ASN A 148 -18.98 -5.45 14.82
CA ASN A 148 -19.31 -6.86 15.09
C ASN A 148 -19.09 -7.80 13.89
N GLY A 149 -18.88 -7.26 12.69
CA GLY A 149 -18.70 -8.03 11.45
C GLY A 149 -17.31 -8.63 11.29
N LYS A 150 -17.10 -9.28 10.16
CA LYS A 150 -15.76 -9.72 9.75
C LYS A 150 -14.95 -8.55 9.23
N VAL A 151 -13.65 -8.54 9.57
CA VAL A 151 -12.75 -7.43 9.29
C VAL A 151 -11.50 -7.91 8.58
N ILE A 152 -11.09 -7.18 7.55
CA ILE A 152 -9.78 -7.33 6.94
C ILE A 152 -8.85 -6.25 7.48
N ILE A 153 -7.67 -6.65 7.94
CA ILE A 153 -6.64 -5.74 8.43
C ILE A 153 -5.40 -5.90 7.57
N TRP A 154 -5.06 -4.86 6.85
CA TRP A 154 -3.89 -4.83 6.00
C TRP A 154 -2.71 -4.15 6.69
N SER A 155 -1.56 -4.78 6.71
CA SER A 155 -0.29 -4.15 7.03
C SER A 155 0.81 -4.59 6.07
N ARG A 156 1.67 -3.63 5.73
CA ARG A 156 2.85 -3.86 4.92
C ARG A 156 3.88 -4.74 5.63
N PHE A 157 3.98 -4.62 6.96
CA PHE A 157 5.06 -5.22 7.72
C PHE A 157 4.64 -6.55 8.36
N ARG A 158 5.46 -7.59 8.16
CA ARG A 158 5.27 -8.91 8.77
C ARG A 158 5.13 -8.83 10.30
N TYR A 159 5.94 -7.98 10.92
CA TYR A 159 5.89 -7.80 12.36
C TYR A 159 4.51 -7.36 12.84
N ASP A 160 3.94 -6.34 12.20
CA ASP A 160 2.59 -5.86 12.54
C ASP A 160 1.55 -6.97 12.40
N ILE A 161 1.60 -7.73 11.29
CA ILE A 161 0.66 -8.82 11.03
C ILE A 161 0.67 -9.82 12.18
N LEU A 162 1.85 -10.24 12.63
CA LEU A 162 1.99 -11.20 13.72
C LEU A 162 1.52 -10.60 15.05
N GLN A 163 1.90 -9.37 15.38
CA GLN A 163 1.50 -8.70 16.62
C GLN A 163 -0.01 -8.44 16.68
N ILE A 164 -0.60 -7.97 15.58
CA ILE A 164 -2.04 -7.76 15.48
C ILE A 164 -2.78 -9.10 15.63
N THR A 165 -2.35 -10.15 14.94
CA THR A 165 -2.98 -11.47 15.03
C THR A 165 -2.90 -12.03 16.45
N GLN A 166 -1.76 -11.90 17.12
CA GLN A 166 -1.59 -12.34 18.50
C GLN A 166 -2.49 -11.55 19.46
N MET A 167 -2.54 -10.24 19.31
CA MET A 167 -3.39 -9.36 20.11
C MET A 167 -4.86 -9.73 19.94
N LEU A 168 -5.31 -9.92 18.70
CA LEU A 168 -6.71 -10.24 18.40
C LEU A 168 -7.13 -11.60 18.96
N ASN A 169 -6.31 -12.62 18.83
CA ASN A 169 -6.56 -13.94 19.41
C ASN A 169 -6.65 -13.89 20.94
N LYS A 170 -5.84 -13.04 21.57
CA LYS A 170 -5.88 -12.85 23.01
C LYS A 170 -7.14 -12.12 23.48
N GLU A 171 -7.57 -11.04 22.78
CA GLU A 171 -8.67 -10.18 23.20
C GLU A 171 -10.05 -10.73 22.78
N PHE A 172 -10.15 -11.32 21.59
CA PHE A 172 -11.42 -11.78 21.01
C PHE A 172 -11.59 -13.30 20.98
N GLY A 173 -10.61 -14.05 21.53
CA GLY A 173 -10.64 -15.52 21.63
C GLY A 173 -9.71 -16.20 20.62
N GLU A 174 -9.16 -17.32 21.03
CA GLU A 174 -8.24 -18.12 20.21
C GLU A 174 -8.93 -18.57 18.90
N GLY A 175 -8.22 -18.39 17.77
CA GLY A 175 -8.74 -18.67 16.44
C GLY A 175 -9.64 -17.59 15.84
N SER A 176 -9.85 -16.46 16.54
CA SER A 176 -10.61 -15.33 16.00
C SER A 176 -9.87 -14.57 14.89
N ALA A 177 -8.54 -14.66 14.83
CA ALA A 177 -7.69 -14.00 13.85
C ALA A 177 -6.73 -14.98 13.18
N ALA A 178 -6.48 -14.78 11.89
CA ALA A 178 -5.49 -15.52 11.13
C ALA A 178 -4.54 -14.59 10.38
N ALA A 179 -3.23 -14.92 10.40
CA ALA A 179 -2.18 -14.19 9.71
C ALA A 179 -2.00 -14.72 8.28
N TYR A 180 -1.97 -13.80 7.29
CA TYR A 180 -1.78 -14.12 5.88
C TYR A 180 -0.62 -13.30 5.29
N TYR A 181 0.54 -13.94 5.13
CA TYR A 181 1.77 -13.28 4.70
C TYR A 181 2.68 -14.24 3.91
N GLY A 182 3.92 -13.84 3.62
CA GLY A 182 4.82 -14.60 2.73
C GLY A 182 5.09 -16.03 3.16
N ASP A 183 5.22 -16.29 4.46
CA ASP A 183 5.54 -17.63 4.99
C ASP A 183 4.29 -18.52 5.20
N THR A 184 3.08 -17.99 5.02
CA THR A 184 1.85 -18.80 5.08
C THR A 184 1.85 -19.79 3.93
N THR A 185 1.75 -21.09 4.23
CA THR A 185 1.74 -22.15 3.22
C THR A 185 0.46 -22.13 2.38
N ASP A 186 0.48 -22.76 1.21
CA ASP A 186 -0.68 -22.73 0.30
C ASP A 186 -1.92 -23.42 0.91
N ASP A 187 -1.74 -24.50 1.67
CA ASP A 187 -2.82 -25.17 2.38
C ASP A 187 -3.42 -24.29 3.47
N GLU A 188 -2.59 -23.60 4.26
CA GLU A 188 -3.03 -22.65 5.25
C GLU A 188 -3.77 -21.48 4.60
N ARG A 189 -3.26 -20.94 3.50
CA ARG A 189 -3.92 -19.86 2.74
C ARG A 189 -5.31 -20.24 2.31
N GLN A 190 -5.47 -21.44 1.76
CA GLN A 190 -6.77 -21.94 1.33
C GLN A 190 -7.73 -22.13 2.51
N SER A 191 -7.23 -22.72 3.60
CA SER A 191 -7.99 -22.91 4.83
C SER A 191 -8.45 -21.58 5.45
N ILE A 192 -7.57 -20.59 5.56
CA ILE A 192 -7.88 -19.26 6.09
C ILE A 192 -9.00 -18.60 5.28
N VAL A 193 -8.88 -18.59 3.94
CA VAL A 193 -9.88 -17.97 3.07
C VAL A 193 -11.23 -18.69 3.19
N GLN A 194 -11.24 -20.03 3.20
CA GLN A 194 -12.45 -20.81 3.34
C GLN A 194 -13.15 -20.55 4.68
N GLN A 195 -12.41 -20.53 5.78
CA GLN A 195 -12.95 -20.23 7.10
C GLN A 195 -13.45 -18.78 7.18
N PHE A 196 -12.68 -17.83 6.64
CA PHE A 196 -13.10 -16.42 6.65
C PHE A 196 -14.38 -16.19 5.84
N GLN A 197 -14.57 -16.88 4.72
CA GLN A 197 -15.78 -16.77 3.89
C GLN A 197 -16.97 -17.59 4.43
N SER A 198 -16.74 -18.45 5.43
CA SER A 198 -17.84 -19.26 6.00
C SER A 198 -18.62 -18.46 7.03
N PRO A 199 -19.93 -18.24 6.84
CA PRO A 199 -20.78 -17.64 7.87
C PRO A 199 -20.74 -18.46 9.15
N GLY A 200 -20.59 -17.79 10.30
CA GLY A 200 -20.56 -18.46 11.60
C GLY A 200 -19.24 -19.18 11.95
N SER A 201 -18.22 -19.13 11.11
CA SER A 201 -16.88 -19.54 11.52
C SER A 201 -16.37 -18.60 12.63
N GLY A 202 -15.60 -19.12 13.58
CA GLY A 202 -14.95 -18.33 14.63
C GLY A 202 -13.92 -17.31 14.09
N LEU A 203 -13.45 -17.49 12.85
CA LEU A 203 -12.48 -16.60 12.21
C LEU A 203 -13.15 -15.29 11.79
N ARG A 204 -12.93 -14.25 12.59
CA ARG A 204 -13.49 -12.91 12.39
C ARG A 204 -12.51 -11.95 11.71
N PHE A 205 -11.22 -12.09 11.97
CA PHE A 205 -10.20 -11.15 11.53
C PHE A 205 -9.23 -11.79 10.54
N PHE A 206 -9.17 -11.25 9.34
CA PHE A 206 -8.15 -11.59 8.35
C PHE A 206 -7.04 -10.54 8.42
N VAL A 207 -5.86 -10.91 8.87
CA VAL A 207 -4.73 -10.00 9.03
C VAL A 207 -3.66 -10.35 8.00
N GLY A 208 -3.37 -9.45 7.05
CA GLY A 208 -2.48 -9.84 5.96
C GLY A 208 -1.68 -8.73 5.32
N ASN A 209 -0.73 -9.16 4.48
CA ASN A 209 0.02 -8.26 3.63
C ASN A 209 -0.72 -8.10 2.29
N PRO A 210 -1.07 -6.85 1.88
CA PRO A 210 -1.83 -6.62 0.66
C PRO A 210 -1.10 -7.09 -0.60
N ALA A 211 0.23 -7.04 -0.65
CA ALA A 211 1.01 -7.52 -1.78
C ALA A 211 0.99 -9.06 -1.89
N THR A 212 1.02 -9.78 -0.76
CA THR A 212 0.91 -11.25 -0.75
C THR A 212 -0.50 -11.71 -1.09
N ALA A 213 -1.52 -10.98 -0.65
CA ALA A 213 -2.92 -11.26 -0.93
C ALA A 213 -3.37 -10.82 -2.34
N GLY A 214 -2.45 -10.33 -3.16
CA GLY A 214 -2.72 -9.66 -4.44
C GLY A 214 -3.38 -10.53 -5.51
N TYR A 215 -3.35 -11.87 -5.42
CA TYR A 215 -3.86 -12.72 -6.50
C TYR A 215 -5.04 -13.60 -6.05
N GLY A 216 -6.23 -13.33 -6.62
CA GLY A 216 -7.35 -14.27 -6.66
C GLY A 216 -8.21 -14.41 -5.40
N LEU A 217 -7.88 -13.79 -4.28
CA LEU A 217 -8.65 -13.93 -3.05
C LEU A 217 -10.03 -13.27 -3.16
N THR A 218 -11.04 -13.92 -2.58
CA THR A 218 -12.36 -13.35 -2.37
C THR A 218 -12.62 -13.29 -0.86
N LEU A 219 -12.89 -12.09 -0.35
CA LEU A 219 -13.08 -11.81 1.09
C LEU A 219 -14.35 -10.97 1.30
N THR A 220 -15.42 -11.30 0.59
CA THR A 220 -16.67 -10.54 0.54
C THR A 220 -17.54 -10.65 1.80
N GLU A 221 -17.18 -11.51 2.75
CA GLU A 221 -17.84 -11.53 4.07
C GLU A 221 -17.42 -10.35 4.96
N ALA A 222 -16.35 -9.63 4.60
CA ALA A 222 -15.95 -8.42 5.31
C ALA A 222 -16.65 -7.19 4.74
N ASP A 223 -17.14 -6.35 5.62
CA ASP A 223 -17.70 -5.02 5.35
C ASP A 223 -16.84 -3.88 5.95
N LEU A 224 -15.79 -4.25 6.69
CA LEU A 224 -14.79 -3.33 7.21
C LEU A 224 -13.38 -3.77 6.79
N VAL A 225 -12.62 -2.82 6.23
CA VAL A 225 -11.22 -3.00 5.85
C VAL A 225 -10.39 -1.92 6.52
N ILE A 226 -9.38 -2.30 7.28
CA ILE A 226 -8.50 -1.38 8.00
C ILE A 226 -7.09 -1.47 7.41
N TYR A 227 -6.53 -0.34 7.02
CA TYR A 227 -5.13 -0.22 6.65
C TYR A 227 -4.33 0.26 7.86
N TYR A 228 -3.71 -0.70 8.55
CA TYR A 228 -2.85 -0.43 9.69
C TYR A 228 -1.55 0.27 9.27
N ALA A 229 -0.93 -0.19 8.19
CA ALA A 229 0.19 0.46 7.52
C ALA A 229 0.06 0.30 6.00
N ASN A 230 0.00 1.43 5.29
CA ASN A 230 -0.16 1.45 3.84
C ASN A 230 1.13 1.09 3.10
N ASP A 231 1.01 0.45 1.94
CA ASP A 231 2.08 0.36 0.96
C ASP A 231 2.12 1.64 0.10
N PHE A 232 3.27 1.91 -0.52
CA PHE A 232 3.42 3.00 -1.49
C PHE A 232 2.81 2.68 -2.86
N ASN A 233 2.52 1.40 -3.12
CA ASN A 233 2.07 0.93 -4.42
C ASN A 233 0.55 1.09 -4.56
N LEU A 234 0.15 1.96 -5.49
CA LEU A 234 -1.26 2.21 -5.80
C LEU A 234 -1.98 0.96 -6.32
N GLU A 235 -1.32 0.16 -7.15
CA GLU A 235 -1.93 -1.06 -7.69
C GLU A 235 -2.23 -2.06 -6.57
N THR A 236 -1.28 -2.26 -5.64
CA THR A 236 -1.47 -3.09 -4.45
C THR A 236 -2.65 -2.60 -3.62
N ARG A 237 -2.80 -1.28 -3.44
CA ARG A 237 -3.94 -0.69 -2.73
C ARG A 237 -5.25 -1.00 -3.43
N ILE A 238 -5.37 -0.73 -4.72
CA ILE A 238 -6.58 -0.98 -5.50
C ILE A 238 -6.93 -2.48 -5.48
N GLN A 239 -5.94 -3.35 -5.70
CA GLN A 239 -6.15 -4.79 -5.66
C GLN A 239 -6.61 -5.29 -4.30
N SER A 240 -6.07 -4.77 -3.20
CA SER A 240 -6.48 -5.16 -1.84
C SER A 240 -7.90 -4.69 -1.49
N GLU A 241 -8.30 -3.51 -1.95
CA GLU A 241 -9.69 -3.05 -1.82
C GLU A 241 -10.67 -3.98 -2.54
N ASP A 242 -10.29 -4.43 -3.73
CA ASP A 242 -11.09 -5.31 -4.57
C ASP A 242 -11.21 -6.75 -4.02
N ARG A 243 -10.58 -7.08 -2.88
CA ARG A 243 -10.80 -8.36 -2.18
C ARG A 243 -12.13 -8.38 -1.45
N ALA A 244 -12.51 -7.28 -0.82
CA ALA A 244 -13.81 -7.13 -0.13
C ALA A 244 -14.89 -6.61 -1.09
N HIS A 245 -14.56 -5.63 -1.94
CA HIS A 245 -15.51 -5.02 -2.88
C HIS A 245 -15.52 -5.74 -4.23
N ARG A 246 -16.21 -6.88 -4.25
CA ARG A 246 -16.26 -7.80 -5.39
C ARG A 246 -17.66 -8.37 -5.55
N ILE A 247 -17.92 -9.04 -6.66
CA ILE A 247 -19.17 -9.81 -6.90
C ILE A 247 -19.44 -10.72 -5.69
N GLY A 248 -20.65 -10.59 -5.13
CA GLY A 248 -21.06 -11.29 -3.91
C GLY A 248 -21.08 -10.43 -2.66
N GLN A 249 -20.49 -9.24 -2.69
CA GLN A 249 -20.60 -8.26 -1.60
C GLN A 249 -22.04 -7.71 -1.52
N LYS A 250 -22.62 -7.73 -0.33
CA LYS A 250 -24.01 -7.29 -0.09
C LYS A 250 -24.11 -6.00 0.71
N ASN A 251 -23.02 -5.63 1.41
CA ASN A 251 -22.94 -4.48 2.30
C ASN A 251 -22.01 -3.40 1.74
N ASN A 252 -22.24 -2.16 2.12
CA ASN A 252 -21.25 -1.11 1.91
C ASN A 252 -19.94 -1.49 2.60
N VAL A 253 -18.82 -1.31 1.92
CA VAL A 253 -17.50 -1.62 2.48
C VAL A 253 -16.85 -0.34 2.98
N THR A 254 -16.58 -0.30 4.28
CA THR A 254 -15.87 0.82 4.90
C THR A 254 -14.38 0.56 4.92
N TYR A 255 -13.62 1.51 4.42
CA TYR A 255 -12.15 1.50 4.40
C TYR A 255 -11.63 2.55 5.38
N ILE A 256 -10.89 2.10 6.41
CA ILE A 256 -10.28 2.98 7.42
C ILE A 256 -8.77 2.97 7.25
N ASP A 257 -8.18 4.14 7.03
CA ASP A 257 -6.73 4.31 7.10
C ASP A 257 -6.33 4.78 8.50
N LEU A 258 -5.45 4.05 9.19
CA LEU A 258 -4.78 4.52 10.41
C LEU A 258 -3.62 5.43 10.03
N ILE A 259 -3.69 6.67 10.45
CA ILE A 259 -2.75 7.73 10.05
C ILE A 259 -2.10 8.33 11.28
N SER A 260 -0.78 8.32 11.34
CA SER A 260 -0.05 9.09 12.33
C SER A 260 -0.03 10.57 11.93
N GLU A 261 -0.55 11.42 12.81
CA GLU A 261 -0.83 12.83 12.53
C GLU A 261 0.46 13.64 12.29
N GLY A 262 0.49 14.45 11.21
CA GLY A 262 1.64 15.25 10.84
C GLY A 262 2.84 14.47 10.32
N THR A 263 2.64 13.25 9.81
CA THR A 263 3.72 12.39 9.34
C THR A 263 3.58 12.03 7.86
N ILE A 264 4.55 11.27 7.35
CA ILE A 264 4.51 10.78 5.96
C ILE A 264 3.27 9.94 5.65
N ASP A 265 2.59 9.36 6.66
CA ASP A 265 1.36 8.60 6.45
C ASP A 265 0.27 9.44 5.79
N GLU A 266 0.15 10.73 6.16
CA GLU A 266 -0.83 11.63 5.56
C GLU A 266 -0.61 11.77 4.05
N LYS A 267 0.64 11.97 3.65
CA LYS A 267 1.02 12.11 2.24
C LYS A 267 0.84 10.83 1.45
N ILE A 268 1.15 9.69 2.06
CA ILE A 268 0.95 8.38 1.45
C ILE A 268 -0.54 8.15 1.20
N VAL A 269 -1.39 8.37 2.20
CA VAL A 269 -2.84 8.17 2.08
C VAL A 269 -3.44 9.16 1.10
N GLU A 270 -3.03 10.44 1.15
CA GLU A 270 -3.46 11.46 0.18
C GLU A 270 -3.14 11.04 -1.26
N ALA A 271 -1.91 10.60 -1.52
CA ALA A 271 -1.50 10.15 -2.84
C ALA A 271 -2.29 8.91 -3.31
N LEU A 272 -2.47 7.91 -2.43
CA LEU A 272 -3.25 6.71 -2.75
C LEU A 272 -4.72 7.03 -3.04
N ARG A 273 -5.35 7.92 -2.26
CA ARG A 273 -6.73 8.37 -2.47
C ARG A 273 -6.90 9.16 -3.77
N ASN A 274 -5.92 9.99 -4.13
CA ASN A 274 -5.89 10.73 -5.38
C ASN A 274 -5.42 9.88 -6.57
N LYS A 275 -5.21 8.56 -6.37
CA LYS A 275 -4.73 7.61 -7.39
C LYS A 275 -3.42 8.03 -8.05
N ILE A 276 -2.51 8.56 -7.24
CA ILE A 276 -1.19 8.99 -7.66
C ILE A 276 -0.21 7.86 -7.42
N ASP A 277 0.56 7.50 -8.44
CA ASP A 277 1.66 6.54 -8.28
C ASP A 277 2.83 7.21 -7.54
N ILE A 278 2.99 6.85 -6.27
CA ILE A 278 4.04 7.37 -5.40
C ILE A 278 5.43 6.98 -5.93
N GLY A 279 5.57 5.80 -6.51
CA GLY A 279 6.84 5.33 -7.05
C GLY A 279 7.41 6.24 -8.14
N ALA A 280 6.54 6.88 -8.93
CA ALA A 280 6.95 7.84 -9.95
C ALA A 280 7.30 9.22 -9.38
N ARG A 281 6.76 9.59 -8.20
CA ARG A 281 6.93 10.91 -7.57
C ARG A 281 8.06 10.99 -6.54
N VAL A 282 8.37 9.90 -5.86
CA VAL A 282 9.40 9.85 -4.79
C VAL A 282 10.83 10.18 -5.28
N LEU A 283 11.01 10.43 -6.58
CA LEU A 283 12.30 10.69 -7.20
C LEU A 283 12.72 12.19 -7.25
N GLY A 284 11.98 13.11 -6.63
CA GLY A 284 12.22 14.53 -6.78
C GLY A 284 12.06 15.36 -5.50
N GLU A 285 11.82 16.66 -5.69
CA GLU A 285 11.59 17.63 -4.61
C GLU A 285 10.42 17.24 -3.69
N GLU A 286 9.44 16.51 -4.21
CA GLU A 286 8.28 16.03 -3.43
C GLU A 286 8.68 15.09 -2.29
N ALA A 287 9.67 14.22 -2.49
CA ALA A 287 10.17 13.34 -1.42
C ALA A 287 10.77 14.15 -0.25
N ARG A 288 11.45 15.23 -0.58
CA ARG A 288 11.99 16.17 0.42
C ARG A 288 10.86 16.84 1.20
N GLU A 289 9.81 17.29 0.53
CA GLU A 289 8.63 17.89 1.16
C GLU A 289 7.93 16.90 2.12
N TRP A 290 7.80 15.64 1.73
CA TRP A 290 7.19 14.61 2.58
C TRP A 290 7.99 14.35 3.86
N LEU A 291 9.32 14.44 3.76
CA LEU A 291 10.20 14.25 4.90
C LEU A 291 10.32 15.49 5.81
N THR A 292 9.78 16.66 5.41
CA THR A 292 9.78 17.87 6.24
C THR A 292 8.57 18.02 7.14
N LEU A 293 7.60 17.10 7.09
CA LEU A 293 6.42 17.14 7.93
C LEU A 293 6.77 17.03 9.42
N THR A 294 6.10 17.84 10.24
CA THR A 294 6.32 17.84 11.69
C THR A 294 5.23 17.01 12.37
N PRO A 295 5.57 15.87 12.98
CA PRO A 295 4.60 15.01 13.64
C PRO A 295 3.97 15.70 14.85
N ARG A 296 2.72 15.38 15.12
CA ARG A 296 2.02 15.82 16.33
C ARG A 296 2.20 14.78 17.45
N ARG A 297 2.36 15.30 18.66
CA ARG A 297 2.51 14.53 19.91
C ARG A 297 1.16 14.20 20.53
#